data_b1405e78ef4a1890a332e0954ec9bcb2
#
_entry.id   b1405e78ef4a1890a332e0954ec9bcb2
#
_cell.length_a   1.000
_cell.length_b   1.000
_cell.length_c   1.000
_cell.angle_alpha   90.00
_cell.angle_beta   90.00
_cell.angle_gamma   90.00
#
_symmetry.space_group_name_H-M   'P 1'
#
loop_
_entity.id
_entity.type
_entity.pdbx_description
1 polymer ?
#
loop_
_entity_poly.entity_id
_entity_poly.type
_entity_poly.pdbx_seq_one_letter_code
_entity_poly.pdbx_strand_id
1 'polypeptide(L)'
;MSHRVLLVDALNLVRRVFEARGGAGDEEFVASCSQSLQRTMTELAPTHGVVVWDSSEPTWRHLLDDRYKANRDPTPPVLVNLIPGLIQRFESIGISSLTIENYEADDVIATLAAGVASNHGEAVILSTDKMFYPLLIQGVRIYHQFERRFVDVDEVQAKFGLNIDQLVDYWALSGDNSNNIKGLPGVGKKTAIDLLNRHGDIQTMLQRNDIKKLANAADEVRRCQQLVALKQDVALGINLKDFRLN
;
A
#
# COMPACT_ATOMS: atom_id res chain seq x y z
N MET A 1 -20.56 -18.50 4.75
CA MET A 1 -19.82 -17.55 5.61
C MET A 1 -18.94 -16.71 4.71
N SER A 2 -18.95 -15.40 4.87
CA SER A 2 -18.06 -14.51 4.12
C SER A 2 -16.62 -14.79 4.56
N HIS A 3 -15.68 -14.94 3.60
CA HIS A 3 -14.27 -15.10 3.91
C HIS A 3 -13.68 -13.76 4.32
N ARG A 4 -13.05 -13.70 5.49
CA ARG A 4 -12.22 -12.56 5.90
C ARG A 4 -10.76 -12.88 5.62
N VAL A 5 -10.12 -12.07 4.80
CA VAL A 5 -8.73 -12.27 4.37
C VAL A 5 -7.85 -11.16 4.93
N LEU A 6 -6.85 -11.52 5.73
CA LEU A 6 -5.85 -10.59 6.27
C LEU A 6 -4.65 -10.51 5.31
N LEU A 7 -4.40 -9.33 4.77
CA LEU A 7 -3.30 -9.01 3.87
C LEU A 7 -2.30 -8.12 4.61
N VAL A 8 -1.15 -8.66 4.94
CA VAL A 8 -0.16 -7.99 5.79
C VAL A 8 0.95 -7.39 4.94
N ASP A 9 1.11 -6.07 5.02
CA ASP A 9 2.28 -5.36 4.50
C ASP A 9 3.47 -5.63 5.43
N ALA A 10 4.34 -6.53 5.00
CA ALA A 10 5.42 -7.06 5.82
C ALA A 10 6.39 -5.98 6.28
N LEU A 11 6.91 -5.17 5.34
CA LEU A 11 7.89 -4.14 5.68
C LEU A 11 7.30 -3.01 6.52
N ASN A 12 6.04 -2.65 6.31
CA ASN A 12 5.35 -1.67 7.15
C ASN A 12 5.25 -2.15 8.60
N LEU A 13 4.81 -3.41 8.80
CA LEU A 13 4.74 -4.02 10.12
C LEU A 13 6.11 -4.07 10.80
N VAL A 14 7.10 -4.64 10.10
CA VAL A 14 8.43 -4.93 10.64
C VAL A 14 9.20 -3.64 10.96
N ARG A 15 9.19 -2.64 10.06
CA ARG A 15 9.83 -1.33 10.29
C ARG A 15 9.23 -0.60 11.49
N ARG A 16 7.91 -0.61 11.63
CA ARG A 16 7.22 0.01 12.77
C ARG A 16 7.60 -0.61 14.11
N VAL A 17 7.71 -1.95 14.16
CA VAL A 17 8.17 -2.64 15.37
C VAL A 17 9.65 -2.31 15.64
N PHE A 18 10.47 -2.24 14.59
CA PHE A 18 11.89 -1.91 14.69
C PHE A 18 12.10 -0.50 15.26
N GLU A 19 11.40 0.50 14.73
CA GLU A 19 11.46 1.90 15.20
C GLU A 19 10.99 2.04 16.65
N ALA A 20 9.97 1.29 17.06
CA ALA A 20 9.42 1.36 18.41
C ALA A 20 10.33 0.74 19.47
N ARG A 21 11.23 -0.18 19.12
CA ARG A 21 12.04 -0.94 20.10
C ARG A 21 13.46 -0.49 20.33
N GLY A 22 14.01 0.41 19.51
CA GLY A 22 15.26 1.11 19.82
C GLY A 22 16.49 0.25 20.11
N GLY A 23 16.64 -0.94 19.48
CA GLY A 23 17.85 -1.77 19.61
C GLY A 23 17.68 -3.05 20.44
N ALA A 24 16.50 -3.64 20.48
CA ALA A 24 16.28 -4.99 21.01
C ALA A 24 17.14 -6.03 20.29
N GLY A 25 17.52 -7.12 20.95
CA GLY A 25 18.22 -8.24 20.33
C GLY A 25 17.38 -8.91 19.22
N ASP A 26 18.04 -9.54 18.28
CA ASP A 26 17.42 -10.10 17.06
C ASP A 26 16.26 -11.06 17.36
N GLU A 27 16.44 -11.98 18.31
CA GLU A 27 15.40 -12.94 18.70
C GLU A 27 14.18 -12.24 19.34
N GLU A 28 14.43 -11.26 20.21
CA GLU A 28 13.39 -10.50 20.88
C GLU A 28 12.59 -9.65 19.87
N PHE A 29 13.27 -9.10 18.87
CA PHE A 29 12.65 -8.37 17.77
C PHE A 29 11.73 -9.27 16.95
N VAL A 30 12.22 -10.43 16.49
CA VAL A 30 11.45 -11.41 15.71
C VAL A 30 10.23 -11.90 16.51
N ALA A 31 10.43 -12.21 17.79
CA ALA A 31 9.33 -12.59 18.69
C ALA A 31 8.27 -11.50 18.79
N SER A 32 8.66 -10.25 18.81
CA SER A 32 7.73 -9.11 18.92
C SER A 32 6.92 -8.86 17.68
N CYS A 33 7.54 -8.97 16.50
CA CYS A 33 6.81 -8.91 15.24
C CYS A 33 5.74 -10.01 15.19
N SER A 34 6.13 -11.23 15.56
CA SER A 34 5.22 -12.38 15.61
C SER A 34 4.07 -12.18 16.60
N GLN A 35 4.35 -11.75 17.83
CA GLN A 35 3.32 -11.48 18.85
C GLN A 35 2.35 -10.39 18.40
N SER A 36 2.89 -9.34 17.76
CA SER A 36 2.08 -8.24 17.22
C SER A 36 1.10 -8.75 16.15
N LEU A 37 1.57 -9.58 15.24
CA LEU A 37 0.75 -10.20 14.21
C LEU A 37 -0.29 -11.18 14.81
N GLN A 38 0.11 -12.04 15.75
CA GLN A 38 -0.80 -12.96 16.42
C GLN A 38 -1.95 -12.24 17.14
N ARG A 39 -1.66 -11.12 17.82
CA ARG A 39 -2.71 -10.29 18.44
C ARG A 39 -3.71 -9.79 17.43
N THR A 40 -3.22 -9.30 16.27
CA THR A 40 -4.09 -8.84 15.19
C THR A 40 -4.93 -9.98 14.62
N MET A 41 -4.33 -11.16 14.41
CA MET A 41 -5.05 -12.35 13.93
C MET A 41 -6.13 -12.77 14.94
N THR A 42 -5.83 -12.74 16.23
CA THR A 42 -6.82 -13.05 17.30
C THR A 42 -7.96 -12.03 17.31
N GLU A 43 -7.66 -10.74 17.18
CA GLU A 43 -8.63 -9.65 17.22
C GLU A 43 -9.55 -9.64 15.99
N LEU A 44 -8.97 -9.84 14.81
CA LEU A 44 -9.72 -9.77 13.55
C LEU A 44 -10.34 -11.11 13.15
N ALA A 45 -9.88 -12.22 13.72
CA ALA A 45 -10.33 -13.58 13.44
C ALA A 45 -10.46 -13.88 11.92
N PRO A 46 -9.39 -13.67 11.12
CA PRO A 46 -9.43 -13.91 9.69
C PRO A 46 -9.54 -15.41 9.40
N THR A 47 -10.19 -15.76 8.28
CA THR A 47 -10.24 -17.14 7.78
C THR A 47 -9.04 -17.49 6.90
N HIS A 48 -8.42 -16.46 6.32
CA HIS A 48 -7.23 -16.56 5.46
C HIS A 48 -6.27 -15.42 5.79
N GLY A 49 -4.98 -15.63 5.58
CA GLY A 49 -3.99 -14.59 5.84
C GLY A 49 -2.69 -14.83 5.09
N VAL A 50 -2.09 -13.75 4.63
CA VAL A 50 -0.79 -13.80 3.96
C VAL A 50 0.03 -12.56 4.32
N VAL A 51 1.32 -12.77 4.55
CA VAL A 51 2.32 -11.71 4.75
C VAL A 51 3.01 -11.46 3.42
N VAL A 52 2.88 -10.27 2.87
CA VAL A 52 3.41 -9.92 1.56
C VAL A 52 4.68 -9.09 1.71
N TRP A 53 5.75 -9.54 1.06
CA TRP A 53 7.06 -8.91 1.07
C TRP A 53 7.36 -8.25 -0.27
N ASP A 54 8.11 -7.15 -0.24
CA ASP A 54 8.64 -6.53 -1.46
C ASP A 54 9.61 -7.46 -2.19
N SER A 55 9.65 -7.37 -3.52
CA SER A 55 10.71 -7.96 -4.33
C SER A 55 12.07 -7.34 -3.96
N SER A 56 13.13 -8.15 -3.98
CA SER A 56 14.51 -7.67 -3.89
C SER A 56 15.00 -7.00 -5.18
N GLU A 57 14.33 -7.29 -6.29
CA GLU A 57 14.67 -6.77 -7.62
C GLU A 57 13.95 -5.44 -7.90
N PRO A 58 14.49 -4.62 -8.81
CA PRO A 58 13.80 -3.42 -9.27
C PRO A 58 12.40 -3.75 -9.79
N THR A 59 11.42 -2.97 -9.35
CA THR A 59 10.04 -3.17 -9.76
C THR A 59 9.71 -2.42 -11.06
N TRP A 60 8.54 -2.70 -11.63
CA TRP A 60 8.06 -2.01 -12.82
C TRP A 60 8.04 -0.47 -12.68
N ARG A 61 7.89 0.06 -11.44
CA ARG A 61 7.96 1.51 -11.20
C ARG A 61 9.36 2.07 -11.41
N HIS A 62 10.40 1.34 -11.03
CA HIS A 62 11.78 1.73 -11.28
C HIS A 62 12.11 1.70 -12.79
N LEU A 63 11.48 0.79 -13.56
CA LEU A 63 11.61 0.77 -15.02
C LEU A 63 10.88 1.95 -15.68
N LEU A 64 9.79 2.42 -15.08
CA LEU A 64 9.02 3.57 -15.56
C LEU A 64 9.70 4.90 -15.22
N ASP A 65 10.33 5.01 -14.06
CA ASP A 65 11.08 6.18 -13.60
C ASP A 65 12.21 5.75 -12.64
N ASP A 66 13.46 5.90 -13.07
CA ASP A 66 14.66 5.55 -12.29
C ASP A 66 14.84 6.40 -11.02
N ARG A 67 14.14 7.53 -10.94
CA ARG A 67 14.11 8.39 -9.75
C ARG A 67 13.12 7.91 -8.68
N TYR A 68 12.25 6.96 -9.00
CA TYR A 68 11.26 6.44 -8.07
C TYR A 68 11.93 5.90 -6.79
N LYS A 69 11.49 6.39 -5.63
CA LYS A 69 12.06 6.06 -4.30
C LYS A 69 13.58 6.31 -4.14
N ALA A 70 14.27 6.96 -5.09
CA ALA A 70 15.71 7.19 -5.04
C ALA A 70 16.16 8.10 -3.86
N ASN A 71 15.23 8.78 -3.21
CA ASN A 71 15.46 9.58 -2.01
C ASN A 71 15.25 8.82 -0.69
N ARG A 72 14.90 7.53 -0.76
CA ARG A 72 14.72 6.70 0.45
C ARG A 72 16.05 6.12 0.90
N ASP A 73 16.28 6.16 2.19
CA ASP A 73 17.35 5.38 2.79
C ASP A 73 17.08 3.88 2.58
N PRO A 74 18.11 3.09 2.25
CA PRO A 74 17.95 1.66 2.12
C PRO A 74 17.46 1.04 3.42
N THR A 75 16.79 -0.09 3.31
CA THR A 75 16.42 -0.87 4.50
C THR A 75 17.69 -1.21 5.28
N PRO A 76 17.74 -0.94 6.60
CA PRO A 76 18.92 -1.23 7.40
C PRO A 76 19.38 -2.69 7.19
N PRO A 77 20.70 -2.93 6.96
CA PRO A 77 21.21 -4.28 6.71
C PRO A 77 20.84 -5.30 7.81
N VAL A 78 20.80 -4.86 9.06
CA VAL A 78 20.37 -5.70 10.17
C VAL A 78 18.94 -6.19 9.98
N LEU A 79 18.05 -5.34 9.48
CA LEU A 79 16.66 -5.71 9.22
C LEU A 79 16.53 -6.66 8.03
N VAL A 80 17.31 -6.43 6.97
CA VAL A 80 17.37 -7.33 5.80
C VAL A 80 17.80 -8.74 6.21
N ASN A 81 18.82 -8.85 7.07
CA ASN A 81 19.33 -10.14 7.57
C ASN A 81 18.30 -10.90 8.42
N LEU A 82 17.34 -10.19 9.04
CA LEU A 82 16.30 -10.81 9.87
C LEU A 82 15.09 -11.30 9.07
N ILE A 83 14.91 -10.89 7.82
CA ILE A 83 13.75 -11.28 6.99
C ILE A 83 13.56 -12.81 6.91
N PRO A 84 14.60 -13.65 6.65
CA PRO A 84 14.41 -15.10 6.61
C PRO A 84 13.88 -15.67 7.93
N GLY A 85 14.40 -15.19 9.06
CA GLY A 85 13.93 -15.58 10.40
C GLY A 85 12.49 -15.12 10.70
N LEU A 86 12.11 -13.94 10.22
CA LEU A 86 10.74 -13.44 10.31
C LEU A 86 9.78 -14.29 9.50
N ILE A 87 10.14 -14.66 8.26
CA ILE A 87 9.33 -15.55 7.41
C ILE A 87 9.08 -16.88 8.13
N GLN A 88 10.15 -17.55 8.58
CA GLN A 88 10.02 -18.82 9.33
C GLN A 88 9.15 -18.66 10.58
N ARG A 89 9.30 -17.54 11.29
CA ARG A 89 8.53 -17.27 12.49
C ARG A 89 7.05 -17.06 12.18
N PHE A 90 6.71 -16.34 11.11
CA PHE A 90 5.32 -16.16 10.69
C PHE A 90 4.70 -17.47 10.23
N GLU A 91 5.43 -18.31 9.49
CA GLU A 91 4.98 -19.66 9.12
C GLU A 91 4.73 -20.53 10.36
N SER A 92 5.57 -20.42 11.40
CA SER A 92 5.38 -21.19 12.65
C SER A 92 4.11 -20.81 13.43
N ILE A 93 3.55 -19.63 13.17
CA ILE A 93 2.27 -19.20 13.74
C ILE A 93 1.08 -19.39 12.76
N GLY A 94 1.31 -20.08 11.66
CA GLY A 94 0.28 -20.51 10.71
C GLY A 94 -0.08 -19.51 9.63
N ILE A 95 0.74 -18.45 9.40
CA ILE A 95 0.51 -17.48 8.32
C ILE A 95 1.65 -17.54 7.29
N SER A 96 1.30 -17.77 6.01
CA SER A 96 2.26 -17.90 4.92
C SER A 96 2.80 -16.55 4.47
N SER A 97 4.01 -16.58 3.87
CA SER A 97 4.65 -15.43 3.23
C SER A 97 4.57 -15.51 1.71
N LEU A 98 4.48 -14.35 1.06
CA LEU A 98 4.41 -14.22 -0.40
C LEU A 98 5.31 -13.09 -0.86
N THR A 99 6.07 -13.34 -1.93
CA THR A 99 6.81 -12.33 -2.70
C THR A 99 6.56 -12.59 -4.19
N ILE A 100 6.29 -11.55 -4.96
CA ILE A 100 6.16 -11.63 -6.42
C ILE A 100 7.26 -10.79 -7.05
N GLU A 101 8.08 -11.41 -7.89
CA GLU A 101 9.19 -10.72 -8.55
C GLU A 101 8.72 -9.56 -9.41
N ASN A 102 9.50 -8.48 -9.44
CA ASN A 102 9.25 -7.25 -10.18
C ASN A 102 8.03 -6.43 -9.71
N TYR A 103 7.40 -6.80 -8.59
CA TYR A 103 6.31 -6.05 -7.98
C TYR A 103 6.61 -5.65 -6.54
N GLU A 104 6.05 -4.54 -6.12
CA GLU A 104 6.03 -4.15 -4.71
C GLU A 104 4.93 -4.91 -3.97
N ALA A 105 5.12 -5.11 -2.67
CA ALA A 105 4.11 -5.72 -1.81
C ALA A 105 2.74 -5.01 -1.95
N ASP A 106 2.76 -3.70 -2.15
CA ASP A 106 1.56 -2.86 -2.29
C ASP A 106 0.69 -3.29 -3.48
N ASP A 107 1.30 -3.58 -4.65
CA ASP A 107 0.58 -4.03 -5.86
C ASP A 107 0.00 -5.44 -5.66
N VAL A 108 0.77 -6.32 -5.03
CA VAL A 108 0.34 -7.69 -4.72
C VAL A 108 -0.83 -7.67 -3.74
N ILE A 109 -0.74 -6.87 -2.67
CA ILE A 109 -1.80 -6.67 -1.69
C ILE A 109 -3.06 -6.09 -2.35
N ALA A 110 -2.91 -5.06 -3.19
CA ALA A 110 -4.03 -4.43 -3.88
C ALA A 110 -4.73 -5.42 -4.84
N THR A 111 -3.95 -6.25 -5.56
CA THR A 111 -4.50 -7.30 -6.43
C THR A 111 -5.27 -8.35 -5.64
N LEU A 112 -4.71 -8.83 -4.53
CA LEU A 112 -5.40 -9.78 -3.64
C LEU A 112 -6.67 -9.17 -3.05
N ALA A 113 -6.59 -7.92 -2.58
CA ALA A 113 -7.72 -7.22 -1.98
C ALA A 113 -8.87 -7.05 -2.99
N ALA A 114 -8.57 -6.63 -4.22
CA ALA A 114 -9.55 -6.50 -5.29
C ALA A 114 -10.18 -7.86 -5.65
N GLY A 115 -9.37 -8.93 -5.73
CA GLY A 115 -9.84 -10.29 -5.97
C GLY A 115 -10.77 -10.80 -4.86
N VAL A 116 -10.46 -10.53 -3.60
CA VAL A 116 -11.31 -10.90 -2.46
C VAL A 116 -12.62 -10.11 -2.48
N ALA A 117 -12.56 -8.80 -2.68
CA ALA A 117 -13.75 -7.93 -2.70
C ALA A 117 -14.69 -8.27 -3.86
N SER A 118 -14.17 -8.52 -5.06
CA SER A 118 -14.98 -8.91 -6.23
C SER A 118 -15.63 -10.28 -6.07
N ASN A 119 -15.13 -11.14 -5.19
CA ASN A 119 -15.75 -12.41 -4.81
C ASN A 119 -16.55 -12.34 -3.51
N HIS A 120 -17.00 -11.14 -3.12
CA HIS A 120 -17.84 -10.89 -1.94
C HIS A 120 -17.18 -11.32 -0.61
N GLY A 121 -15.85 -11.40 -0.56
CA GLY A 121 -15.08 -11.57 0.67
C GLY A 121 -14.79 -10.22 1.34
N GLU A 122 -14.36 -10.26 2.59
CA GLU A 122 -13.89 -9.10 3.34
C GLU A 122 -12.35 -9.08 3.28
N ALA A 123 -11.77 -8.13 2.52
CA ALA A 123 -10.33 -7.90 2.49
C ALA A 123 -9.94 -6.89 3.59
N VAL A 124 -9.01 -7.29 4.46
CA VAL A 124 -8.46 -6.43 5.51
C VAL A 124 -6.96 -6.27 5.27
N ILE A 125 -6.52 -5.06 4.95
CA ILE A 125 -5.10 -4.73 4.77
C ILE A 125 -4.53 -4.24 6.11
N LEU A 126 -3.48 -4.91 6.58
CA LEU A 126 -2.71 -4.50 7.76
C LEU A 126 -1.55 -3.62 7.31
N SER A 127 -1.75 -2.32 7.28
CA SER A 127 -0.73 -1.32 6.92
C SER A 127 -1.13 0.08 7.40
N THR A 128 -0.15 0.94 7.54
CA THR A 128 -0.35 2.38 7.79
C THR A 128 -0.05 3.23 6.56
N ASP A 129 0.22 2.60 5.41
CA ASP A 129 0.53 3.33 4.19
C ASP A 129 -0.74 3.94 3.57
N LYS A 130 -0.68 5.26 3.34
CA LYS A 130 -1.75 6.02 2.70
C LYS A 130 -2.05 5.57 1.26
N MET A 131 -1.10 4.89 0.61
CA MET A 131 -1.26 4.42 -0.77
C MET A 131 -2.40 3.41 -0.92
N PHE A 132 -2.80 2.75 0.17
CA PHE A 132 -3.96 1.87 0.19
C PHE A 132 -5.31 2.59 0.32
N TYR A 133 -5.35 3.87 0.68
CA TYR A 133 -6.63 4.59 0.89
C TYR A 133 -7.57 4.55 -0.31
N PRO A 134 -7.11 4.63 -1.59
CA PRO A 134 -8.01 4.49 -2.74
C PRO A 134 -8.79 3.17 -2.79
N LEU A 135 -8.34 2.12 -2.10
CA LEU A 135 -9.02 0.82 -2.07
C LEU A 135 -10.24 0.81 -1.12
N LEU A 136 -10.39 1.78 -0.23
CA LEU A 136 -11.51 1.86 0.72
C LEU A 136 -12.87 1.92 0.03
N ILE A 137 -12.97 2.55 -1.15
CA ILE A 137 -14.22 2.62 -1.94
C ILE A 137 -14.61 1.28 -2.58
N GLN A 138 -13.71 0.31 -2.60
CA GLN A 138 -13.93 -1.01 -3.19
C GLN A 138 -14.39 -2.05 -2.17
N GLY A 139 -14.75 -1.62 -0.95
CA GLY A 139 -15.14 -2.52 0.13
C GLY A 139 -13.95 -3.19 0.84
N VAL A 140 -12.74 -2.72 0.56
CA VAL A 140 -11.52 -3.10 1.28
C VAL A 140 -11.44 -2.32 2.58
N ARG A 141 -11.00 -2.97 3.65
CA ARG A 141 -10.77 -2.33 4.95
C ARG A 141 -9.29 -2.23 5.24
N ILE A 142 -8.84 -1.15 5.85
CA ILE A 142 -7.46 -0.94 6.27
C ILE A 142 -7.43 -0.89 7.80
N TYR A 143 -6.56 -1.69 8.41
CA TYR A 143 -6.40 -1.77 9.86
C TYR A 143 -5.05 -1.21 10.27
N HIS A 144 -5.08 -0.17 11.10
CA HIS A 144 -3.89 0.39 11.75
C HIS A 144 -3.59 -0.39 13.03
N GLN A 145 -2.60 -1.27 12.96
CA GLN A 145 -2.28 -2.21 14.04
C GLN A 145 -1.92 -1.53 15.37
N PHE A 146 -1.13 -0.46 15.33
CA PHE A 146 -0.67 0.22 16.54
C PHE A 146 -1.75 1.06 17.20
N GLU A 147 -2.68 1.60 16.39
CA GLU A 147 -3.86 2.32 16.86
C GLU A 147 -5.03 1.38 17.16
N ARG A 148 -4.93 0.11 16.75
CA ARG A 148 -5.96 -0.93 16.89
C ARG A 148 -7.32 -0.50 16.38
N ARG A 149 -7.36 0.12 15.23
CA ARG A 149 -8.60 0.61 14.61
C ARG A 149 -8.56 0.49 13.10
N PHE A 150 -9.74 0.43 12.53
CA PHE A 150 -9.90 0.58 11.09
C PHE A 150 -9.77 2.05 10.68
N VAL A 151 -9.25 2.26 9.47
CA VAL A 151 -9.26 3.58 8.85
C VAL A 151 -10.69 3.95 8.49
N ASP A 152 -11.09 5.14 8.89
CA ASP A 152 -12.39 5.71 8.59
C ASP A 152 -12.32 6.52 7.29
N VAL A 153 -13.31 6.31 6.40
CA VAL A 153 -13.40 7.01 5.10
C VAL A 153 -13.58 8.51 5.29
N ASP A 154 -14.44 8.90 6.22
CA ASP A 154 -14.75 10.33 6.46
C ASP A 154 -13.53 11.05 7.06
N GLU A 155 -12.75 10.37 7.93
CA GLU A 155 -11.48 10.91 8.44
C GLU A 155 -10.47 11.14 7.31
N VAL A 156 -10.35 10.20 6.35
CA VAL A 156 -9.46 10.36 5.19
C VAL A 156 -9.92 11.50 4.30
N GLN A 157 -11.21 11.57 3.99
CA GLN A 157 -11.77 12.65 3.17
C GLN A 157 -11.59 14.03 3.84
N ALA A 158 -11.84 14.13 5.13
CA ALA A 158 -11.62 15.36 5.89
C ALA A 158 -10.13 15.77 5.91
N LYS A 159 -9.21 14.81 6.04
CA LYS A 159 -7.75 15.03 6.05
C LYS A 159 -7.25 15.61 4.73
N PHE A 160 -7.74 15.11 3.61
CA PHE A 160 -7.27 15.50 2.27
C PHE A 160 -8.12 16.63 1.65
N GLY A 161 -9.35 16.84 2.11
CA GLY A 161 -10.32 17.76 1.50
C GLY A 161 -10.80 17.30 0.12
N LEU A 162 -10.80 15.98 -0.11
CA LEU A 162 -11.08 15.31 -1.38
C LEU A 162 -11.85 14.01 -1.13
N ASN A 163 -12.56 13.55 -2.14
CA ASN A 163 -13.11 12.20 -2.15
C ASN A 163 -11.99 11.16 -2.29
N ILE A 164 -12.23 9.94 -1.82
CA ILE A 164 -11.24 8.83 -1.86
C ILE A 164 -10.78 8.53 -3.29
N ASP A 165 -11.67 8.52 -4.27
CA ASP A 165 -11.39 8.26 -5.68
C ASP A 165 -10.50 9.33 -6.35
N GLN A 166 -10.39 10.51 -5.75
CA GLN A 166 -9.53 11.60 -6.24
C GLN A 166 -8.09 11.53 -5.70
N LEU A 167 -7.78 10.64 -4.76
CA LEU A 167 -6.47 10.62 -4.09
C LEU A 167 -5.32 10.27 -5.03
N VAL A 168 -5.52 9.36 -5.97
CA VAL A 168 -4.52 9.02 -7.00
C VAL A 168 -4.18 10.26 -7.84
N ASP A 169 -5.20 10.97 -8.31
CA ASP A 169 -5.05 12.18 -9.09
C ASP A 169 -4.41 13.32 -8.28
N TYR A 170 -4.77 13.40 -6.99
CA TYR A 170 -4.16 14.36 -6.09
C TYR A 170 -2.64 14.17 -5.97
N TRP A 171 -2.18 12.94 -5.75
CA TRP A 171 -0.73 12.67 -5.68
C TRP A 171 -0.06 12.78 -7.05
N ALA A 172 -0.74 12.46 -8.14
CA ALA A 172 -0.21 12.66 -9.49
C ALA A 172 0.03 14.14 -9.80
N LEU A 173 -0.88 15.03 -9.35
CA LEU A 173 -0.77 16.47 -9.53
C LEU A 173 0.22 17.13 -8.56
N SER A 174 0.08 16.85 -7.26
CA SER A 174 0.87 17.50 -6.21
C SER A 174 2.25 16.89 -5.98
N GLY A 175 2.48 15.69 -6.51
CA GLY A 175 3.60 14.84 -6.20
C GLY A 175 3.43 14.05 -4.90
N ASP A 176 4.31 13.06 -4.73
CA ASP A 176 4.49 12.31 -3.49
C ASP A 176 5.97 12.25 -3.13
N ASN A 177 6.37 13.07 -2.16
CA ASN A 177 7.76 13.15 -1.71
C ASN A 177 8.28 11.84 -1.13
N SER A 178 7.41 11.04 -0.50
CA SER A 178 7.81 9.75 0.08
C SER A 178 8.26 8.74 -0.97
N ASN A 179 7.77 8.88 -2.21
CA ASN A 179 8.12 8.05 -3.35
C ASN A 179 8.98 8.80 -4.40
N ASN A 180 9.44 10.02 -4.07
CA ASN A 180 10.19 10.91 -4.97
C ASN A 180 9.44 11.21 -6.28
N ILE A 181 8.12 11.27 -6.25
CA ILE A 181 7.29 11.67 -7.39
C ILE A 181 7.06 13.17 -7.31
N LYS A 182 7.51 13.90 -8.34
CA LYS A 182 7.52 15.37 -8.33
C LYS A 182 6.16 16.01 -8.58
N GLY A 183 5.24 15.28 -9.22
CA GLY A 183 3.97 15.84 -9.67
C GLY A 183 4.12 16.90 -10.77
N LEU A 184 3.05 17.64 -11.03
CA LEU A 184 3.03 18.66 -12.08
C LEU A 184 3.76 19.94 -11.61
N PRO A 185 4.78 20.43 -12.34
CA PRO A 185 5.52 21.63 -11.95
C PRO A 185 4.60 22.84 -11.64
N GLY A 186 4.75 23.42 -10.43
CA GLY A 186 3.97 24.54 -9.93
C GLY A 186 2.51 24.21 -9.62
N VAL A 187 2.18 22.93 -9.40
CA VAL A 187 0.93 22.49 -8.79
C VAL A 187 1.27 21.90 -7.42
N GLY A 188 1.09 22.71 -6.39
CA GLY A 188 1.22 22.25 -5.00
C GLY A 188 -0.09 21.65 -4.49
N LYS A 189 -0.05 21.14 -3.26
CA LYS A 189 -1.18 20.47 -2.58
C LYS A 189 -2.50 21.28 -2.67
N LYS A 190 -2.48 22.57 -2.33
CA LYS A 190 -3.67 23.43 -2.36
C LYS A 190 -4.24 23.55 -3.77
N THR A 191 -3.38 23.81 -4.76
CA THR A 191 -3.80 23.93 -6.16
C THR A 191 -4.37 22.62 -6.69
N ALA A 192 -3.78 21.47 -6.34
CA ALA A 192 -4.28 20.16 -6.73
C ALA A 192 -5.68 19.91 -6.16
N ILE A 193 -5.91 20.22 -4.89
CA ILE A 193 -7.23 20.12 -4.23
C ILE A 193 -8.25 21.03 -4.93
N ASP A 194 -7.91 22.30 -5.18
CA ASP A 194 -8.80 23.26 -5.85
C ASP A 194 -9.18 22.79 -7.27
N LEU A 195 -8.21 22.23 -8.01
CA LEU A 195 -8.45 21.68 -9.35
C LEU A 195 -9.39 20.47 -9.32
N LEU A 196 -9.13 19.52 -8.44
CA LEU A 196 -9.94 18.30 -8.32
C LEU A 196 -11.37 18.61 -7.84
N ASN A 197 -11.53 19.52 -6.89
CA ASN A 197 -12.86 19.93 -6.43
C ASN A 197 -13.67 20.65 -7.53
N ARG A 198 -13.02 21.35 -8.46
CA ARG A 198 -13.70 22.07 -9.57
C ARG A 198 -13.99 21.20 -10.78
N HIS A 199 -13.09 20.27 -11.08
CA HIS A 199 -13.09 19.55 -12.36
C HIS A 199 -13.34 18.05 -12.21
N GLY A 200 -13.26 17.50 -11.00
CA GLY A 200 -13.47 16.10 -10.67
C GLY A 200 -12.20 15.28 -10.75
N ASP A 201 -11.66 15.03 -11.93
CA ASP A 201 -10.50 14.16 -12.18
C ASP A 201 -9.58 14.71 -13.29
N ILE A 202 -8.37 14.15 -13.36
CA ILE A 202 -7.36 14.54 -14.37
C ILE A 202 -7.85 14.25 -15.80
N GLN A 203 -8.56 13.17 -16.02
CA GLN A 203 -9.03 12.81 -17.37
C GLN A 203 -10.02 13.85 -17.90
N THR A 204 -10.97 14.27 -17.07
CA THR A 204 -11.92 15.33 -17.37
C THR A 204 -11.20 16.66 -17.67
N MET A 205 -10.20 17.00 -16.85
CA MET A 205 -9.39 18.19 -17.05
C MET A 205 -8.62 18.17 -18.40
N LEU A 206 -8.05 17.03 -18.77
CA LEU A 206 -7.34 16.87 -20.04
C LEU A 206 -8.28 16.94 -21.25
N GLN A 207 -9.49 16.37 -21.14
CA GLN A 207 -10.48 16.39 -22.22
C GLN A 207 -10.99 17.81 -22.51
N ARG A 208 -11.22 18.60 -21.47
CA ARG A 208 -11.68 19.99 -21.61
C ARG A 208 -10.65 20.93 -22.19
N ASN A 209 -9.35 20.59 -22.04
CA ASN A 209 -8.22 21.35 -22.52
C ASN A 209 -8.22 22.84 -22.13
N ASP A 210 -8.92 23.18 -21.04
CA ASP A 210 -9.07 24.53 -20.52
C ASP A 210 -7.95 24.92 -19.55
N ILE A 211 -7.19 23.93 -19.05
CA ILE A 211 -6.04 24.10 -18.16
C ILE A 211 -4.75 23.92 -18.99
N LYS A 212 -4.30 24.99 -19.67
CA LYS A 212 -3.12 24.97 -20.55
C LYS A 212 -1.90 24.26 -19.93
N LYS A 213 -1.68 24.44 -18.64
CA LYS A 213 -0.55 23.87 -17.92
C LYS A 213 -0.64 22.33 -17.86
N LEU A 214 -1.84 21.79 -17.67
CA LEU A 214 -2.09 20.36 -17.63
C LEU A 214 -2.00 19.75 -19.04
N ALA A 215 -2.59 20.42 -20.02
CA ALA A 215 -2.55 19.98 -21.42
C ALA A 215 -1.12 19.87 -21.95
N ASN A 216 -0.25 20.82 -21.61
CA ASN A 216 1.15 20.81 -22.04
C ASN A 216 2.02 19.76 -21.30
N ALA A 217 1.53 19.15 -20.26
CA ALA A 217 2.24 18.17 -19.44
C ALA A 217 1.45 16.84 -19.30
N ALA A 218 0.57 16.54 -20.24
CA ALA A 218 -0.35 15.40 -20.17
C ALA A 218 0.37 14.06 -19.96
N ASP A 219 1.49 13.84 -20.67
CA ASP A 219 2.26 12.59 -20.57
C ASP A 219 2.95 12.47 -19.21
N GLU A 220 3.48 13.58 -18.67
CA GLU A 220 4.07 13.61 -17.34
C GLU A 220 3.04 13.32 -16.25
N VAL A 221 1.86 13.90 -16.35
CA VAL A 221 0.78 13.67 -15.40
C VAL A 221 0.30 12.22 -15.45
N ARG A 222 0.14 11.64 -16.64
CA ARG A 222 -0.21 10.21 -16.79
C ARG A 222 0.86 9.30 -16.21
N ARG A 223 2.14 9.63 -16.42
CA ARG A 223 3.25 8.90 -15.81
C ARG A 223 3.19 8.99 -14.28
N CYS A 224 2.94 10.17 -13.71
CA CYS A 224 2.76 10.32 -12.27
C CYS A 224 1.55 9.52 -11.77
N GLN A 225 0.42 9.51 -12.49
CA GLN A 225 -0.73 8.67 -12.13
C GLN A 225 -0.35 7.18 -12.08
N GLN A 226 0.39 6.69 -13.10
CA GLN A 226 0.85 5.30 -13.11
C GLN A 226 1.75 4.98 -11.92
N LEU A 227 2.68 5.88 -11.56
CA LEU A 227 3.60 5.68 -10.43
C LEU A 227 2.89 5.63 -9.07
N VAL A 228 1.83 6.42 -8.88
CA VAL A 228 1.07 6.46 -7.61
C VAL A 228 -0.07 5.47 -7.53
N ALA A 229 -0.59 5.00 -8.67
CA ALA A 229 -1.65 4.00 -8.68
C ALA A 229 -1.12 2.62 -8.29
N LEU A 230 -1.91 1.88 -7.53
CA LEU A 230 -1.64 0.48 -7.24
C LEU A 230 -2.17 -0.40 -8.37
N LYS A 231 -1.36 -1.36 -8.85
CA LYS A 231 -1.84 -2.39 -9.75
C LYS A 231 -2.76 -3.35 -9.00
N GLN A 232 -3.83 -3.77 -9.66
CA GLN A 232 -4.83 -4.69 -9.12
C GLN A 232 -5.05 -5.90 -10.03
N ASP A 233 -4.15 -6.09 -11.00
CA ASP A 233 -4.22 -7.08 -12.06
C ASP A 233 -2.91 -7.89 -12.21
N VAL A 234 -2.12 -7.96 -11.14
CA VAL A 234 -0.85 -8.72 -11.13
C VAL A 234 -1.16 -10.21 -11.27
N ALA A 235 -0.46 -10.88 -12.20
CA ALA A 235 -0.56 -12.32 -12.34
C ALA A 235 0.14 -13.03 -11.18
N LEU A 236 -0.61 -13.36 -10.14
CA LEU A 236 -0.03 -13.90 -8.89
C LEU A 236 0.30 -15.39 -8.96
N GLY A 237 -0.39 -16.17 -9.83
CA GLY A 237 -0.17 -17.62 -9.97
C GLY A 237 -0.53 -18.44 -8.72
N ILE A 238 -1.32 -17.91 -7.81
CA ILE A 238 -1.67 -18.49 -6.51
C ILE A 238 -3.18 -18.67 -6.36
N ASN A 239 -3.59 -19.47 -5.39
CA ASN A 239 -4.99 -19.65 -5.00
C ASN A 239 -5.20 -19.19 -3.55
N LEU A 240 -6.31 -18.51 -3.28
CA LEU A 240 -6.64 -18.07 -1.92
C LEU A 240 -6.67 -19.24 -0.91
N LYS A 241 -7.01 -20.46 -1.35
CA LYS A 241 -7.00 -21.67 -0.50
C LYS A 241 -5.64 -21.95 0.13
N ASP A 242 -4.55 -21.51 -0.54
CA ASP A 242 -3.17 -21.73 -0.07
C ASP A 242 -2.87 -20.90 1.20
N PHE A 243 -3.70 -19.90 1.49
CA PHE A 243 -3.55 -18.99 2.62
C PHE A 243 -4.61 -19.20 3.73
N ARG A 244 -5.28 -20.35 3.74
CA ARG A 244 -6.25 -20.65 4.77
C ARG A 244 -5.56 -20.83 6.13
N LEU A 245 -6.08 -20.11 7.12
CA LEU A 245 -5.63 -20.23 8.51
C LEU A 245 -6.37 -21.41 9.20
N ASN A 246 -5.63 -22.13 10.04
CA ASN A 246 -6.16 -23.27 10.82
C ASN A 246 -6.85 -22.84 12.11
#